data_5d44cbc5ea8f9b5ca678c5f04a5f06f1
#
_entry.id   5d44cbc5ea8f9b5ca678c5f04a5f06f1
#
_cell.length_a   1.000
_cell.length_b   1.000
_cell.length_c   1.000
_cell.angle_alpha   90.00
_cell.angle_beta   90.00
_cell.angle_gamma   90.00
#
_symmetry.space_group_name_H-M   'P 1'
#
loop_
_entity.id
_entity.type
_entity.pdbx_description
1 polymer ?
#
loop_
_entity_poly.entity_id
_entity_poly.type
_entity_poly.pdbx_seq_one_letter_code
_entity_poly.pdbx_strand_id
1 'polypeptide(L)'
;MNVSVWDTYVQRKDGKIMHFDILVPSQFNDEQRILDFGNSYVSSKTFEASKLTTEICNFCHIESAPESVIDDISKNGYSIIEMENCN
;
A
#
# COMPACT_ATOMS: atom_id res chain seq x y z
N MET A 1 12.30 -13.61 2.31
CA MET A 1 12.01 -12.31 2.99
C MET A 1 10.58 -12.33 3.52
N ASN A 2 10.41 -11.90 4.77
CA ASN A 2 9.09 -11.69 5.33
C ASN A 2 8.69 -10.23 5.19
N VAL A 3 7.42 -10.00 4.89
CA VAL A 3 6.86 -8.66 4.74
C VAL A 3 5.68 -8.47 5.68
N SER A 4 5.47 -7.24 6.12
CA SER A 4 4.23 -6.86 6.78
C SER A 4 3.28 -6.31 5.72
N VAL A 5 2.01 -6.72 5.84
CA VAL A 5 0.95 -6.36 4.89
C VAL A 5 0.06 -5.31 5.55
N TRP A 6 -0.09 -4.17 4.90
CA TRP A 6 -0.91 -3.05 5.38
C TRP A 6 -2.13 -2.90 4.48
N ASP A 7 -3.27 -3.26 5.02
CA ASP A 7 -4.56 -3.24 4.33
C ASP A 7 -5.09 -1.82 4.24
N THR A 8 -5.41 -1.35 3.03
CA THR A 8 -5.67 0.07 2.79
C THR A 8 -6.91 0.27 1.94
N TYR A 9 -7.82 1.13 2.43
CA TYR A 9 -9.05 1.52 1.73
C TYR A 9 -9.05 3.04 1.52
N VAL A 10 -9.18 3.50 0.29
CA VAL A 10 -9.12 4.92 -0.04
C VAL A 10 -10.35 5.32 -0.82
N GLN A 11 -11.04 6.36 -0.35
CA GLN A 11 -12.20 6.92 -1.05
C GLN A 11 -11.75 7.66 -2.30
N ARG A 12 -12.24 7.24 -3.46
CA ARG A 12 -12.06 7.96 -4.73
C ARG A 12 -13.09 9.07 -4.84
N LYS A 13 -12.76 10.14 -5.56
CA LYS A 13 -13.70 11.25 -5.77
C LYS A 13 -14.90 10.87 -6.64
N ASP A 14 -14.76 9.79 -7.43
CA ASP A 14 -15.87 9.28 -8.26
C ASP A 14 -16.86 8.38 -7.48
N GLY A 15 -16.68 8.25 -6.17
CA GLY A 15 -17.56 7.48 -5.29
C GLY A 15 -17.15 6.04 -5.06
N LYS A 16 -16.16 5.54 -5.75
CA LYS A 16 -15.66 4.17 -5.56
C LYS A 16 -14.69 4.12 -4.39
N ILE A 17 -14.57 2.95 -3.77
CA ILE A 17 -13.57 2.70 -2.72
C ILE A 17 -12.47 1.83 -3.31
N MET A 18 -11.27 2.37 -3.31
CA MET A 18 -10.07 1.72 -3.77
C MET A 18 -9.51 0.86 -2.65
N HIS A 19 -9.19 -0.40 -2.93
CA HIS A 19 -8.62 -1.31 -1.95
C HIS A 19 -7.30 -1.87 -2.47
N PHE A 20 -6.24 -1.73 -1.70
CA PHE A 20 -4.92 -2.27 -2.02
C PHE A 20 -4.14 -2.54 -0.75
N ASP A 21 -3.13 -3.42 -0.85
CA ASP A 21 -2.20 -3.69 0.25
C ASP A 21 -0.86 -3.04 -0.03
N ILE A 22 -0.26 -2.47 1.03
CA ILE A 22 1.11 -1.98 1.00
C ILE A 22 1.97 -3.01 1.72
N LEU A 23 3.00 -3.51 1.04
CA LEU A 23 3.92 -4.51 1.58
C LEU A 23 5.29 -3.87 1.78
N VAL A 24 5.83 -4.00 3.00
CA VAL A 24 7.14 -3.51 3.38
C VAL A 24 7.90 -4.62 4.12
N PRO A 25 9.24 -4.55 4.23
CA PRO A 25 9.96 -5.53 5.05
C PRO A 25 9.38 -5.62 6.46
N SER A 26 9.29 -6.82 7.01
CA SER A 26 8.58 -7.04 8.28
C SER A 26 9.16 -6.26 9.46
N GLN A 27 10.45 -5.92 9.42
CA GLN A 27 11.09 -5.12 10.46
C GLN A 27 10.91 -3.61 10.27
N PHE A 28 10.36 -3.19 9.12
CA PHE A 28 10.10 -1.77 8.84
C PHE A 28 8.83 -1.34 9.55
N ASN A 29 8.91 -0.38 10.47
CA ASN A 29 7.79 0.01 11.32
C ASN A 29 7.50 1.52 11.35
N ASP A 30 8.02 2.27 10.39
CA ASP A 30 7.74 3.71 10.27
C ASP A 30 6.40 3.93 9.57
N GLU A 31 5.34 4.08 10.35
CA GLU A 31 3.98 4.26 9.82
C GLU A 31 3.85 5.45 8.88
N GLN A 32 4.51 6.57 9.19
CA GLN A 32 4.43 7.74 8.32
C GLN A 32 5.02 7.45 6.94
N ARG A 33 6.14 6.73 6.89
CA ARG A 33 6.74 6.31 5.62
C ARG A 33 5.84 5.36 4.85
N ILE A 34 5.14 4.47 5.56
CA ILE A 34 4.18 3.55 4.93
C ILE A 34 3.02 4.33 4.31
N LEU A 35 2.49 5.33 5.03
CA LEU A 35 1.46 6.22 4.48
C LEU A 35 1.98 6.99 3.26
N ASP A 36 3.22 7.46 3.31
CA ASP A 36 3.85 8.17 2.18
C ASP A 36 3.97 7.26 0.95
N PHE A 37 4.32 6.01 1.13
CA PHE A 37 4.35 5.03 0.03
C PHE A 37 2.96 4.88 -0.60
N GLY A 38 1.93 4.72 0.23
CA GLY A 38 0.55 4.61 -0.24
C GLY A 38 0.09 5.85 -0.99
N ASN A 39 0.40 7.03 -0.46
CA ASN A 39 0.06 8.31 -1.10
C ASN A 39 0.78 8.46 -2.45
N SER A 40 2.04 8.05 -2.52
CA SER A 40 2.82 8.07 -3.76
C SER A 40 2.18 7.17 -4.82
N TYR A 41 1.75 5.98 -4.42
CA TYR A 41 1.05 5.06 -5.31
C TYR A 41 -0.26 5.65 -5.82
N VAL A 42 -1.10 6.18 -4.92
CA VAL A 42 -2.40 6.77 -5.28
C VAL A 42 -2.21 7.96 -6.22
N SER A 43 -1.20 8.79 -5.99
CA SER A 43 -0.93 9.95 -6.85
C SER A 43 -0.48 9.58 -8.26
N SER A 44 -0.06 8.34 -8.47
CA SER A 44 0.32 7.84 -9.80
C SER A 44 -0.89 7.48 -10.67
N LYS A 45 -2.08 7.45 -10.09
CA LYS A 45 -3.31 7.09 -10.80
C LYS A 45 -3.88 8.29 -11.56
N THR A 46 -4.73 7.99 -12.56
CA THR A 46 -5.39 9.02 -13.37
C THR A 46 -6.61 9.66 -12.71
N PHE A 47 -7.12 9.04 -11.65
CA PHE A 47 -8.25 9.55 -10.88
C PHE A 47 -7.77 10.19 -9.58
N GLU A 48 -8.61 11.02 -8.98
CA GLU A 48 -8.33 11.62 -7.68
C GLU A 48 -8.91 10.80 -6.54
N ALA A 49 -8.20 10.77 -5.42
CA ALA A 49 -8.60 10.05 -4.22
C ALA A 49 -8.11 10.78 -2.97
N SER A 50 -8.67 10.40 -1.83
CA SER A 50 -8.30 10.98 -0.54
C SER A 50 -6.88 10.57 -0.15
N LYS A 51 -6.26 11.36 0.73
CA LYS A 51 -4.96 11.00 1.32
C LYS A 51 -5.12 9.85 2.31
N LEU A 52 -4.10 9.03 2.41
CA LEU A 52 -4.04 7.96 3.39
C LEU A 52 -3.88 8.53 4.80
N THR A 53 -4.58 7.90 5.75
CA THR A 53 -4.47 8.18 7.18
C THR A 53 -4.31 6.86 7.92
N THR A 54 -3.95 6.92 9.20
CA THR A 54 -3.86 5.72 10.05
C THR A 54 -5.20 5.02 10.26
N GLU A 55 -6.31 5.70 9.98
CA GLU A 55 -7.65 5.12 10.09
C GLU A 55 -7.97 4.17 8.93
N ILE A 56 -7.41 4.41 7.75
CA ILE A 56 -7.72 3.67 6.53
C ILE A 56 -6.57 2.78 6.05
N CYS A 57 -5.43 2.82 6.72
CA CYS A 57 -4.26 2.02 6.39
C CYS A 57 -3.81 1.30 7.66
N ASN A 58 -4.09 0.00 7.76
CA ASN A 58 -3.92 -0.76 8.99
C ASN A 58 -3.06 -1.99 8.77
N PHE A 59 -2.17 -2.25 9.74
CA PHE A 59 -1.41 -3.48 9.74
C PHE A 59 -2.36 -4.68 9.77
N CYS A 60 -2.15 -5.63 8.87
CA CYS A 60 -2.98 -6.83 8.75
C CYS A 60 -2.26 -8.07 9.26
N HIS A 61 -1.16 -8.44 8.63
CA HIS A 61 -0.42 -9.65 8.99
C HIS A 61 0.99 -9.63 8.39
N ILE A 62 1.79 -10.64 8.76
CA ILE A 62 3.13 -10.86 8.19
C ILE A 62 3.07 -12.11 7.33
N GLU A 63 3.68 -12.06 6.15
CA GLU A 63 3.75 -13.21 5.27
C GLU A 63 5.10 -13.28 4.54
N SER A 64 5.35 -14.41 3.91
CA SER A 64 6.52 -14.61 3.06
C SER A 64 6.30 -13.91 1.72
N ALA A 65 7.29 -13.14 1.26
CA ALA A 65 7.17 -12.37 0.02
C ALA A 65 7.52 -13.22 -1.19
N PRO A 66 6.69 -13.20 -2.26
CA PRO A 66 7.09 -13.76 -3.55
C PRO A 66 8.17 -12.89 -4.19
N GLU A 67 8.85 -13.43 -5.19
CA GLU A 67 9.98 -12.78 -5.83
C GLU A 67 9.64 -11.41 -6.43
N SER A 68 8.46 -11.26 -7.01
CA SER A 68 8.01 -9.99 -7.58
C SER A 68 7.90 -8.88 -6.52
N VAL A 69 7.47 -9.24 -5.32
CA VAL A 69 7.38 -8.30 -4.18
C VAL A 69 8.78 -7.93 -3.70
N ILE A 70 9.68 -8.90 -3.61
CA ILE A 70 11.07 -8.66 -3.23
C ILE A 70 11.73 -7.67 -4.20
N ASP A 71 11.51 -7.86 -5.50
CA ASP A 71 12.04 -6.96 -6.53
C ASP A 71 11.50 -5.52 -6.37
N ASP A 72 10.21 -5.37 -6.13
CA ASP A 72 9.60 -4.06 -5.90
C ASP A 72 10.19 -3.37 -4.68
N ILE A 73 10.33 -4.09 -3.58
CA ILE A 73 10.90 -3.57 -2.34
C ILE A 73 12.36 -3.15 -2.56
N SER A 74 13.10 -3.94 -3.32
CA SER A 74 14.49 -3.65 -3.66
C SER A 74 14.64 -2.33 -4.42
N LYS A 75 13.68 -2.03 -5.31
CA LYS A 75 13.71 -0.84 -6.16
C LYS A 75 13.06 0.38 -5.50
N ASN A 76 11.97 0.19 -4.77
CA ASN A 76 11.11 1.29 -4.31
C ASN A 76 10.98 1.38 -2.79
N GLY A 77 11.40 0.36 -2.06
CA GLY A 77 11.21 0.28 -0.61
C GLY A 77 9.90 -0.36 -0.19
N TYR A 78 8.99 -0.58 -1.13
CA TYR A 78 7.66 -1.16 -0.88
C TYR A 78 7.13 -1.83 -2.13
N SER A 79 6.05 -2.60 -1.96
CA SER A 79 5.29 -3.19 -3.06
C SER A 79 3.81 -2.97 -2.83
N ILE A 80 3.04 -2.89 -3.91
CA ILE A 80 1.59 -2.71 -3.87
C ILE A 80 0.92 -3.95 -4.47
N ILE A 81 -0.10 -4.48 -3.76
CA ILE A 81 -0.98 -5.51 -4.30
C ILE A 81 -2.34 -4.87 -4.52
N GLU A 82 -2.74 -4.75 -5.77
CA GLU A 82 -4.02 -4.14 -6.13
C GLU A 82 -5.15 -5.14 -5.95
N MET A 83 -6.18 -4.75 -5.23
CA MET A 83 -7.33 -5.59 -4.92
C MET A 83 -8.58 -5.16 -5.67
N GLU A 84 -9.04 -3.92 -5.49
CA GLU A 84 -10.32 -3.46 -6.00
C GLU A 84 -10.27 -1.97 -6.36
N ASN A 85 -10.91 -1.61 -7.47
CA ASN A 85 -11.08 -0.21 -7.89
C ASN A 85 -9.77 0.58 -7.99
N CYS A 86 -8.70 -0.09 -8.43
CA CYS A 86 -7.38 0.54 -8.57
C CYS A 86 -7.12 1.10 -9.98
N ASN A 87 -8.12 1.01 -10.87
CA ASN A 87 -8.01 1.52 -12.24
C ASN A 87 -9.05 2.58 -12.54
#